data_f87376100b62a8e5e9f430c77e08923a
#
_entry.id   f87376100b62a8e5e9f430c77e08923a
#
_cell.length_a   1.000
_cell.length_b   1.000
_cell.length_c   1.000
_cell.angle_alpha   90.00
_cell.angle_beta   90.00
_cell.angle_gamma   90.00
#
_symmetry.space_group_name_H-M   'P 1'
#
loop_
_entity.id
_entity.type
_entity.pdbx_description
1 polymer ?
#
loop_
_entity_poly.entity_id
_entity_poly.type
_entity_poly.pdbx_seq_one_letter_code
_entity_poly.pdbx_strand_id
1 'polypeptide(L)' 'MQNNPTTITGQINQKAIELLEKHPEGIRWSEMIRLIQEAFPDFHPKTINGCVWKLVDNFPDKVYKPEKGLFKLKENQ' A
#
# COMPACT_ATOMS: atom_id res chain seq x y z
N MET A 1 -0.46 5.76 -18.11
CA MET A 1 0.32 6.12 -17.49
C MET A 1 0.52 5.63 -16.16
N GLN A 2 1.35 5.55 -15.58
CA GLN A 2 1.56 4.95 -14.41
C GLN A 2 1.47 5.87 -13.30
N ASN A 3 1.65 5.42 -12.13
CA ASN A 3 1.58 6.23 -10.96
C ASN A 3 2.58 7.31 -11.01
N ASN A 4 2.12 8.50 -10.80
CA ASN A 4 3.00 9.64 -10.73
C ASN A 4 3.30 9.90 -9.27
N PRO A 5 4.54 9.78 -8.82
CA PRO A 5 4.83 9.97 -7.40
C PRO A 5 4.58 11.38 -6.90
N THR A 6 4.30 12.34 -7.79
CA THR A 6 3.95 13.67 -7.32
C THR A 6 2.50 13.79 -6.90
N THR A 7 1.65 12.81 -7.21
CA THR A 7 0.27 12.84 -6.76
C THR A 7 0.17 12.18 -5.40
N ILE A 8 -0.89 12.52 -4.65
CA ILE A 8 -1.11 11.92 -3.35
C ILE A 8 -1.28 10.42 -3.49
N THR A 9 -2.11 9.98 -4.43
CA THR A 9 -2.31 8.56 -4.65
C THR A 9 -1.02 7.86 -5.02
N GLY A 10 -0.24 8.49 -5.91
CA GLY A 10 1.04 7.91 -6.32
C GLY A 10 2.01 7.76 -5.16
N GLN A 11 2.07 8.77 -4.30
CA GLN A 11 2.96 8.71 -3.16
C GLN A 11 2.55 7.63 -2.17
N ILE A 12 1.25 7.51 -1.92
CA ILE A 12 0.75 6.49 -1.02
C ILE A 12 1.03 5.10 -1.58
N ASN A 13 0.76 4.91 -2.87
CA ASN A 13 1.01 3.61 -3.50
C ASN A 13 2.48 3.24 -3.44
N GLN A 14 3.35 4.19 -3.72
CA GLN A 14 4.77 3.92 -3.69
C GLN A 14 5.23 3.55 -2.29
N LYS A 15 4.76 4.29 -1.29
CA LYS A 15 5.13 3.99 0.09
C LYS A 15 4.63 2.61 0.50
N ALA A 16 3.41 2.28 0.11
CA ALA A 16 2.85 0.97 0.45
C ALA A 16 3.69 -0.16 -0.13
N ILE A 17 4.09 -0.02 -1.39
CA ILE A 17 4.93 -1.05 -2.01
C ILE A 17 6.27 -1.15 -1.29
N GLU A 18 6.88 -0.01 -0.95
CA GLU A 18 8.13 -0.02 -0.20
C GLU A 18 7.99 -0.77 1.12
N LEU A 19 6.90 -0.48 1.83
CA LEU A 19 6.69 -1.14 3.12
C LEU A 19 6.53 -2.63 2.96
N LEU A 20 5.81 -3.05 1.93
CA LEU A 20 5.62 -4.47 1.69
C LEU A 20 6.93 -5.14 1.31
N GLU A 21 7.81 -4.43 0.62
CA GLU A 21 9.11 -4.97 0.29
C GLU A 21 9.93 -5.24 1.54
N LYS A 22 9.76 -4.42 2.55
CA LYS A 22 10.48 -4.58 3.81
C LYS A 22 9.84 -5.60 4.72
N HIS A 23 8.62 -6.02 4.42
CA HIS A 23 7.89 -6.94 5.27
C HIS A 23 7.37 -8.11 4.45
N PRO A 24 8.26 -9.06 4.09
CA PRO A 24 7.82 -10.17 3.25
C PRO A 24 6.73 -11.02 3.88
N GLU A 25 6.61 -10.96 5.20
CA GLU A 25 5.53 -11.67 5.87
C GLU A 25 4.17 -11.03 5.68
N GLY A 26 4.15 -9.81 5.10
CA GLY A 26 2.91 -9.11 4.88
C GLY A 26 2.64 -8.07 5.96
N ILE A 27 1.70 -7.18 5.66
CA ILE A 27 1.34 -6.12 6.61
C ILE A 27 -0.18 -6.09 6.69
N ARG A 28 -0.69 -6.03 7.91
CA ARG A 28 -2.12 -5.92 8.12
C ARG A 28 -2.62 -4.54 7.68
N TRP A 29 -3.88 -4.48 7.27
CA TRP A 29 -4.48 -3.26 6.78
C TRP A 29 -4.31 -2.11 7.76
N SER A 30 -4.63 -2.31 9.03
CA SER A 30 -4.56 -1.23 9.99
C SER A 30 -3.12 -0.77 10.22
N GLU A 31 -2.19 -1.71 10.20
CA GLU A 31 -0.79 -1.35 10.35
C GLU A 31 -0.28 -0.60 9.13
N MET A 32 -0.71 -1.01 7.94
CA MET A 32 -0.33 -0.32 6.72
C MET A 32 -0.76 1.13 6.76
N ILE A 33 -2.01 1.36 7.17
CA ILE A 33 -2.53 2.73 7.25
C ILE A 33 -1.74 3.54 8.26
N ARG A 34 -1.43 2.94 9.42
CA ARG A 34 -0.68 3.65 10.43
C ARG A 34 0.71 4.04 9.94
N LEU A 35 1.39 3.11 9.28
CA LEU A 35 2.74 3.37 8.80
C LEU A 35 2.76 4.45 7.71
N ILE A 36 1.79 4.40 6.82
CA ILE A 36 1.71 5.41 5.77
C ILE A 36 1.36 6.77 6.37
N GLN A 37 0.44 6.78 7.35
CA GLN A 37 0.08 8.04 7.98
C GLN A 37 1.28 8.66 8.70
N GLU A 38 2.12 7.85 9.30
CA GLU A 38 3.32 8.36 9.95
C GLU A 38 4.27 8.98 8.94
N ALA A 39 4.34 8.40 7.75
CA ALA A 39 5.20 8.93 6.70
C ALA A 39 4.64 10.21 6.10
N PHE A 40 3.32 10.33 6.06
CA PHE A 40 2.65 11.47 5.46
C PHE A 40 1.60 12.01 6.41
N PRO A 41 2.02 12.69 7.48
CA PRO A 41 1.05 13.13 8.50
C PRO A 41 0.03 14.13 8.00
N ASP A 42 0.31 14.80 6.88
CA ASP A 42 -0.64 15.77 6.33
C ASP A 42 -1.71 15.15 5.46
N PHE A 43 -1.57 13.87 5.11
CA PHE A 43 -2.56 13.23 4.27
C PHE A 43 -3.76 12.82 5.10
N HIS A 44 -4.95 12.98 4.52
CA HIS A 44 -6.17 12.63 5.22
C HIS A 44 -6.25 11.10 5.37
N PRO A 45 -6.61 10.61 6.57
CA PRO A 45 -6.64 9.16 6.76
C PRO A 45 -7.62 8.43 5.85
N LYS A 46 -8.71 9.06 5.46
CA LYS A 46 -9.64 8.42 4.53
C LYS A 46 -9.01 8.21 3.17
N THR A 47 -8.18 9.15 2.73
CA THR A 47 -7.49 9.00 1.46
C THR A 47 -6.51 7.86 1.52
N ILE A 48 -5.77 7.75 2.61
CA ILE A 48 -4.82 6.66 2.78
C ILE A 48 -5.56 5.32 2.80
N ASN A 49 -6.65 5.26 3.56
CA ASN A 49 -7.43 4.03 3.65
C ASN A 49 -7.94 3.58 2.28
N GLY A 50 -8.48 4.51 1.50
CA GLY A 50 -8.98 4.18 0.18
C GLY A 50 -7.90 3.67 -0.74
N CYS A 51 -6.71 4.30 -0.69
CA CYS A 51 -5.60 3.87 -1.53
C CYS A 51 -5.10 2.49 -1.14
N VAL A 52 -5.04 2.22 0.17
CA VAL A 52 -4.58 0.92 0.63
C VAL A 52 -5.52 -0.18 0.16
N TRP A 53 -6.84 0.04 0.28
CA TRP A 53 -7.79 -0.97 -0.15
C TRP A 53 -7.75 -1.22 -1.64
N LYS A 54 -7.30 -0.25 -2.43
CA LYS A 54 -7.22 -0.39 -3.87
C LYS A 54 -5.88 -0.90 -4.35
N LEU A 55 -4.95 -1.18 -3.45
CA LEU A 55 -3.63 -1.64 -3.86
C LEU A 55 -3.69 -2.89 -4.72
N VAL A 56 -4.52 -3.86 -4.34
CA VAL A 56 -4.61 -5.09 -5.11
C VAL A 56 -5.21 -4.81 -6.49
N ASP A 57 -6.21 -3.92 -6.54
CA ASP A 57 -6.81 -3.59 -7.83
C ASP A 57 -5.84 -2.86 -8.73
N ASN A 58 -5.02 -1.98 -8.15
CA ASN A 58 -4.09 -1.18 -8.93
C ASN A 58 -2.82 -1.94 -9.31
N PHE A 59 -2.43 -2.89 -8.49
CA PHE A 59 -1.20 -3.64 -8.71
C PHE A 59 -1.46 -5.14 -8.56
N PRO A 60 -2.35 -5.68 -9.41
CA PRO A 60 -2.70 -7.11 -9.27
C PRO A 60 -1.52 -8.04 -9.53
N ASP A 61 -0.51 -7.55 -10.25
CA ASP A 61 0.67 -8.35 -10.53
C ASP A 61 1.66 -8.35 -9.38
N LYS A 62 1.52 -7.42 -8.45
CA LYS A 62 2.52 -7.25 -7.39
C LYS A 62 1.99 -7.50 -6.01
N VAL A 63 0.73 -7.19 -5.76
CA VAL A 63 0.16 -7.22 -4.41
C VAL A 63 -1.02 -8.17 -4.39
N TYR A 64 -1.12 -8.96 -3.33
CA TYR A 64 -2.28 -9.83 -3.17
C TYR A 64 -2.63 -9.89 -1.69
N LYS A 65 -3.81 -10.42 -1.42
CA LYS A 65 -4.30 -10.57 -0.05
C LYS A 65 -4.48 -12.05 0.23
N PRO A 66 -3.53 -12.67 0.91
CA PRO A 66 -3.71 -14.08 1.28
C PRO A 66 -4.81 -14.29 2.30
N GLU A 67 -5.08 -13.27 3.10
CA GLU A 67 -6.17 -13.28 4.06
C GLU A 67 -6.84 -11.94 4.05
N LYS A 68 -8.06 -11.90 4.54
CA LYS A 68 -8.76 -10.65 4.63
C LYS A 68 -7.97 -9.67 5.49
N GLY A 69 -7.72 -8.51 4.96
CA GLY A 69 -7.01 -7.46 5.69
C GLY A 69 -5.51 -7.62 5.77
N LEU A 70 -4.95 -8.60 5.09
CA LEU A 70 -3.50 -8.80 5.08
C LEU A 70 -3.00 -8.63 3.65
N PHE A 71 -2.03 -7.76 3.48
CA PHE A 71 -1.45 -7.47 2.16
C PHE A 71 -0.04 -8.02 2.10
N LYS A 72 0.30 -8.62 0.96
CA LYS A 72 1.65 -9.13 0.73
C LYS A 72 2.04 -8.85 -0.71
N LEU A 73 3.33 -8.75 -0.94
CA LEU A 73 3.83 -8.71 -2.30
C LEU A 73 3.93 -10.13 -2.83
N LYS A 74 3.60 -10.27 -4.10
CA LYS A 74 3.80 -11.56 -4.75
C LYS A 74 5.28 -11.81 -4.90
N GLU A 75 5.67 -13.03 -4.63
CA GLU A 75 7.05 -13.36 -4.80
C GLU A 75 7.42 -13.31 -6.26
N ASN A 76 8.62 -12.91 -6.50
CA ASN A 76 9.09 -12.88 -7.84
C ASN A 76 9.22 -14.28 -8.38
N GLN A 77 8.66 -14.54 -9.52
CA GLN A 77 8.70 -15.88 -10.09
C GLN A 77 9.79 -16.01 -11.14
#